data_d19e05d437ad7c51297e185617c337ed
#
_entry.id   d19e05d437ad7c51297e185617c337ed
#
_cell.length_a   1.000
_cell.length_b   1.000
_cell.length_c   1.000
_cell.angle_alpha   90.00
_cell.angle_beta   90.00
_cell.angle_gamma   90.00
#
_symmetry.space_group_name_H-M   'P 1'
#
loop_
_entity.id
_entity.type
_entity.pdbx_description
1 polymer ?
#
loop_
_entity_poly.entity_id
_entity_poly.type
_entity_poly.pdbx_seq_one_letter_code
_entity_poly.pdbx_strand_id
1 'polypeptide(L)'
;MKIIDSFEKQASGVEHVDEITKHDGTKVPVYLINSFHTLTQFVGYAKYKNRFYGNVYLRGQTLLHSGKLIPSVFRPFGGNSIANYSERFHNYNSRKNIALKETPAFDGINKQALEALLQHYGVKTTWLDIVDNLWIALWFGLHNFDSITLQSHEHIHITEAAPENYAYIFLLLIDAQQEKEEKRKDGPIKIPGVYYGESSYLVDLRKAVQSFYLRPHAQHALMIQKKQILTREPLEQADIDYSDFIVGIAKIPVSTGLDWIGRNGLLSIQSLFPPTYYDHGYRRLLEYYSVDPTAIPTYGSIQLISY
;
A
#
# COMPACT_ATOMS: atom_id res chain seq x y z
N MET A 1 -11.02 7.72 -16.19
CA MET A 1 -9.79 6.88 -16.09
C MET A 1 -9.40 6.39 -17.48
N LYS A 2 -8.11 6.44 -17.84
CA LYS A 2 -7.58 5.91 -19.10
C LYS A 2 -6.61 4.76 -18.86
N ILE A 3 -6.94 3.59 -19.36
CA ILE A 3 -6.04 2.44 -19.37
C ILE A 3 -4.82 2.75 -20.28
N ILE A 4 -3.67 2.25 -19.91
CA ILE A 4 -2.43 2.39 -20.70
C ILE A 4 -2.40 1.24 -21.72
N ASP A 5 -3.06 1.45 -22.83
CA ASP A 5 -3.10 0.56 -23.97
C ASP A 5 -2.03 0.93 -25.01
N SER A 6 -1.57 -0.04 -25.78
CA SER A 6 -0.68 0.15 -26.93
C SER A 6 0.63 0.91 -26.60
N PHE A 7 1.16 0.76 -25.38
CA PHE A 7 2.40 1.42 -24.97
C PHE A 7 3.62 0.87 -25.73
N GLU A 8 3.58 -0.38 -26.17
CA GLU A 8 4.61 -1.02 -27.01
C GLU A 8 4.84 -0.30 -28.35
N LYS A 9 3.84 0.51 -28.79
CA LYS A 9 3.97 1.38 -29.98
C LYS A 9 4.66 2.71 -29.70
N GLN A 10 4.86 3.04 -28.42
CA GLN A 10 5.37 4.33 -27.94
C GLN A 10 6.84 4.26 -27.51
N ALA A 11 7.32 3.06 -27.17
CA ALA A 11 8.64 2.87 -26.59
C ALA A 11 9.30 1.59 -27.11
N SER A 12 10.64 1.57 -27.13
CA SER A 12 11.44 0.39 -27.39
C SER A 12 11.70 -0.42 -26.12
N GLY A 13 11.97 -1.72 -26.24
CA GLY A 13 12.29 -2.59 -25.10
C GLY A 13 11.09 -2.88 -24.19
N VAL A 14 9.89 -2.88 -24.75
CA VAL A 14 8.64 -3.22 -24.09
C VAL A 14 7.83 -4.16 -24.98
N GLU A 15 7.18 -5.13 -24.35
CA GLU A 15 6.33 -6.12 -25.01
C GLU A 15 5.03 -6.28 -24.22
N HIS A 16 3.88 -6.30 -24.92
CA HIS A 16 2.59 -6.67 -24.32
C HIS A 16 2.56 -8.19 -24.17
N VAL A 17 2.58 -8.70 -22.94
CA VAL A 17 2.75 -10.14 -22.68
C VAL A 17 1.54 -10.79 -22.01
N ASP A 18 0.64 -10.01 -21.40
CA ASP A 18 -0.51 -10.53 -20.66
C ASP A 18 -1.56 -9.44 -20.45
N GLU A 19 -2.75 -9.81 -19.98
CA GLU A 19 -3.82 -8.91 -19.57
C GLU A 19 -4.45 -9.38 -18.27
N ILE A 20 -4.79 -8.45 -17.39
CA ILE A 20 -5.72 -8.73 -16.28
C ILE A 20 -7.11 -8.21 -16.64
N THR A 21 -8.15 -8.88 -16.14
CA THR A 21 -9.54 -8.43 -16.29
C THR A 21 -10.05 -7.96 -14.93
N LYS A 22 -10.46 -6.69 -14.87
CA LYS A 22 -11.10 -6.10 -13.69
C LYS A 22 -12.49 -6.67 -13.48
N HIS A 23 -13.09 -6.34 -12.32
CA HIS A 23 -14.45 -6.78 -11.98
C HIS A 23 -15.51 -6.28 -12.97
N ASP A 24 -15.32 -5.08 -13.54
CA ASP A 24 -16.22 -4.48 -14.53
C ASP A 24 -15.99 -4.99 -15.98
N GLY A 25 -15.12 -6.00 -16.15
CA GLY A 25 -14.74 -6.53 -17.46
C GLY A 25 -13.66 -5.74 -18.20
N THR A 26 -13.22 -4.59 -17.67
CA THR A 26 -12.15 -3.80 -18.28
C THR A 26 -10.83 -4.58 -18.27
N LYS A 27 -10.19 -4.66 -19.44
CA LYS A 27 -8.88 -5.28 -19.59
C LYS A 27 -7.76 -4.26 -19.34
N VAL A 28 -6.75 -4.68 -18.59
CA VAL A 28 -5.55 -3.88 -18.31
C VAL A 28 -4.34 -4.66 -18.77
N PRO A 29 -3.53 -4.11 -19.70
CA PRO A 29 -2.37 -4.80 -20.24
C PRO A 29 -1.24 -4.90 -19.22
N VAL A 30 -0.50 -6.01 -19.32
CA VAL A 30 0.76 -6.27 -18.61
C VAL A 30 1.90 -6.18 -19.61
N TYR A 31 2.85 -5.28 -19.36
CA TYR A 31 4.00 -5.06 -20.24
C TYR A 31 5.27 -5.60 -19.62
N LEU A 32 5.96 -6.50 -20.35
CA LEU A 32 7.33 -6.87 -20.04
C LEU A 32 8.25 -5.71 -20.40
N ILE A 33 9.02 -5.23 -19.43
CA ILE A 33 9.91 -4.08 -19.57
C ILE A 33 11.33 -4.49 -19.18
N ASN A 34 12.26 -4.38 -20.13
CA ASN A 34 13.64 -4.80 -19.99
C ASN A 34 14.65 -3.64 -19.92
N SER A 35 14.17 -2.40 -19.77
CA SER A 35 14.99 -1.19 -19.63
C SER A 35 14.42 -0.25 -18.58
N PHE A 36 15.27 0.27 -17.68
CA PHE A 36 14.83 1.24 -16.69
C PHE A 36 14.38 2.58 -17.31
N HIS A 37 14.94 2.95 -18.47
CA HIS A 37 14.47 4.14 -19.21
C HIS A 37 13.03 3.94 -19.70
N THR A 38 12.74 2.76 -20.26
CA THR A 38 11.39 2.40 -20.71
C THR A 38 10.43 2.31 -19.53
N LEU A 39 10.86 1.79 -18.37
CA LEU A 39 10.06 1.78 -17.14
C LEU A 39 9.72 3.20 -16.68
N THR A 40 10.70 4.09 -16.67
CA THR A 40 10.50 5.51 -16.33
C THR A 40 9.53 6.19 -17.30
N GLN A 41 9.69 5.91 -18.61
CA GLN A 41 8.79 6.43 -19.65
C GLN A 41 7.37 5.89 -19.49
N PHE A 42 7.20 4.60 -19.15
CA PHE A 42 5.90 3.98 -18.90
C PHE A 42 5.14 4.67 -17.77
N VAL A 43 5.80 4.90 -16.64
CA VAL A 43 5.23 5.62 -15.50
C VAL A 43 4.89 7.06 -15.87
N GLY A 44 5.80 7.76 -16.56
CA GLY A 44 5.58 9.13 -17.04
C GLY A 44 4.40 9.24 -17.99
N TYR A 45 4.29 8.29 -18.93
CA TYR A 45 3.18 8.21 -19.88
C TYR A 45 1.84 7.98 -19.18
N ALA A 46 1.79 7.07 -18.19
CA ALA A 46 0.60 6.82 -17.40
C ALA A 46 0.13 8.07 -16.65
N LYS A 47 1.07 8.79 -15.99
CA LYS A 47 0.80 10.05 -15.30
C LYS A 47 0.28 11.11 -16.28
N TYR A 48 0.92 11.29 -17.43
CA TYR A 48 0.51 12.24 -18.43
C TYR A 48 -0.88 11.92 -19.00
N LYS A 49 -1.13 10.66 -19.37
CA LYS A 49 -2.41 10.24 -19.96
C LYS A 49 -3.60 10.41 -19.01
N ASN A 50 -3.35 10.27 -17.70
CA ASN A 50 -4.38 10.33 -16.66
C ASN A 50 -4.43 11.67 -15.89
N ARG A 51 -3.63 12.68 -16.22
CA ARG A 51 -3.47 13.94 -15.48
C ARG A 51 -4.76 14.71 -15.18
N PHE A 52 -5.82 14.50 -15.92
CA PHE A 52 -7.12 15.15 -15.72
C PHE A 52 -8.09 14.34 -14.87
N TYR A 53 -7.74 13.09 -14.52
CA TYR A 53 -8.61 12.18 -13.76
C TYR A 53 -8.12 11.96 -12.33
N GLY A 54 -6.86 12.26 -12.05
CA GLY A 54 -6.25 12.05 -10.76
C GLY A 54 -4.73 11.89 -10.87
N ASN A 55 -4.12 11.42 -9.78
CA ASN A 55 -2.70 11.14 -9.73
C ASN A 55 -2.43 9.64 -9.88
N VAL A 56 -1.41 9.29 -10.64
CA VAL A 56 -0.96 7.89 -10.76
C VAL A 56 0.13 7.62 -9.73
N TYR A 57 -0.15 6.68 -8.85
CA TYR A 57 0.76 6.13 -7.85
C TYR A 57 1.18 4.71 -8.20
N LEU A 58 2.12 4.16 -7.45
CA LEU A 58 2.78 2.91 -7.76
C LEU A 58 2.66 1.94 -6.58
N ARG A 59 2.58 0.65 -6.91
CA ARG A 59 2.69 -0.44 -5.93
C ARG A 59 3.52 -1.56 -6.51
N GLY A 60 4.60 -1.94 -5.81
CA GLY A 60 5.42 -3.10 -6.16
C GLY A 60 4.90 -4.38 -5.49
N GLN A 61 4.93 -5.49 -6.22
CA GLN A 61 4.60 -6.82 -5.72
C GLN A 61 5.44 -7.89 -6.44
N THR A 62 5.77 -8.97 -5.74
CA THR A 62 6.49 -10.12 -6.30
C THR A 62 5.58 -11.06 -7.11
N LEU A 63 4.26 -10.93 -6.99
CA LEU A 63 3.28 -11.77 -7.67
C LEU A 63 2.15 -10.93 -8.26
N LEU A 64 1.62 -11.36 -9.41
CA LEU A 64 0.52 -10.67 -10.09
C LEU A 64 -0.85 -10.86 -9.40
N HIS A 65 -1.06 -12.00 -8.71
CA HIS A 65 -2.31 -12.36 -8.03
C HIS A 65 -3.56 -12.19 -8.90
N SER A 66 -3.46 -12.50 -10.20
CA SER A 66 -4.52 -12.25 -11.19
C SER A 66 -5.00 -10.79 -11.22
N GLY A 67 -4.13 -9.84 -10.84
CA GLY A 67 -4.45 -8.42 -10.77
C GLY A 67 -5.27 -7.97 -9.57
N LYS A 68 -5.65 -8.87 -8.66
CA LYS A 68 -6.43 -8.52 -7.47
C LYS A 68 -5.58 -7.78 -6.45
N LEU A 69 -6.13 -6.69 -5.93
CA LEU A 69 -5.52 -5.85 -4.90
C LEU A 69 -6.43 -5.77 -3.67
N ILE A 70 -6.35 -6.80 -2.82
CA ILE A 70 -7.21 -6.95 -1.63
C ILE A 70 -6.45 -6.43 -0.38
N PRO A 71 -7.03 -5.50 0.41
CA PRO A 71 -6.47 -5.08 1.69
C PRO A 71 -6.25 -6.24 2.66
N SER A 72 -5.28 -6.07 3.55
CA SER A 72 -4.81 -7.16 4.43
C SER A 72 -5.91 -7.73 5.33
N VAL A 73 -6.85 -6.91 5.79
CA VAL A 73 -7.98 -7.36 6.64
C VAL A 73 -8.93 -8.31 5.91
N PHE A 74 -9.04 -8.23 4.58
CA PHE A 74 -9.93 -9.07 3.78
C PHE A 74 -9.23 -10.27 3.13
N ARG A 75 -7.91 -10.43 3.33
CA ARG A 75 -7.20 -11.60 2.81
C ARG A 75 -7.55 -12.86 3.61
N PRO A 76 -7.70 -14.02 2.96
CA PRO A 76 -7.92 -15.27 3.66
C PRO A 76 -6.77 -15.57 4.62
N PHE A 77 -7.09 -16.12 5.79
CA PHE A 77 -6.12 -16.58 6.77
C PHE A 77 -6.15 -18.11 6.79
N GLY A 78 -4.99 -18.76 6.68
CA GLY A 78 -4.91 -20.22 6.76
C GLY A 78 -5.61 -20.99 5.62
N GLY A 79 -5.75 -20.39 4.43
CA GLY A 79 -6.37 -21.07 3.26
C GLY A 79 -7.91 -21.08 3.24
N ASN A 80 -8.58 -20.56 4.24
CA ASN A 80 -10.03 -20.49 4.30
C ASN A 80 -10.58 -19.34 3.45
N SER A 81 -11.60 -19.59 2.64
CA SER A 81 -12.31 -18.53 1.94
C SER A 81 -13.04 -17.61 2.93
N ILE A 82 -13.10 -16.31 2.62
CA ILE A 82 -13.86 -15.36 3.42
C ILE A 82 -15.31 -15.43 2.96
N ALA A 83 -16.17 -16.00 3.80
CA ALA A 83 -17.59 -16.19 3.49
C ALA A 83 -18.41 -14.88 3.62
N ASN A 84 -17.95 -13.92 4.46
CA ASN A 84 -18.69 -12.69 4.74
C ASN A 84 -17.75 -11.52 4.98
N TYR A 85 -17.62 -10.61 4.00
CA TYR A 85 -16.78 -9.42 4.09
C TYR A 85 -17.34 -8.37 5.05
N SER A 86 -18.66 -8.23 5.12
CA SER A 86 -19.34 -7.31 6.03
C SER A 86 -19.11 -7.67 7.49
N GLU A 87 -19.28 -8.92 7.86
CA GLU A 87 -19.00 -9.41 9.21
C GLU A 87 -17.56 -9.15 9.60
N ARG A 88 -16.61 -9.43 8.69
CA ARG A 88 -15.20 -9.19 8.91
C ARG A 88 -14.88 -7.72 9.10
N PHE A 89 -15.53 -6.84 8.33
CA PHE A 89 -15.41 -5.40 8.46
C PHE A 89 -16.01 -4.88 9.78
N HIS A 90 -17.18 -5.38 10.20
CA HIS A 90 -17.78 -5.02 11.49
C HIS A 90 -16.90 -5.44 12.67
N ASN A 91 -16.38 -6.65 12.65
CA ASN A 91 -15.45 -7.15 13.67
C ASN A 91 -14.16 -6.31 13.72
N TYR A 92 -13.61 -5.95 12.57
CA TYR A 92 -12.47 -5.05 12.46
C TYR A 92 -12.77 -3.67 13.07
N ASN A 93 -13.89 -3.03 12.68
CA ASN A 93 -14.26 -1.70 13.16
C ASN A 93 -14.51 -1.66 14.67
N SER A 94 -15.16 -2.68 15.23
CA SER A 94 -15.41 -2.77 16.68
C SER A 94 -14.09 -2.79 17.45
N ARG A 95 -13.14 -3.59 17.03
CA ARG A 95 -11.82 -3.69 17.69
C ARG A 95 -10.94 -2.48 17.46
N LYS A 96 -10.93 -1.93 16.25
CA LYS A 96 -10.23 -0.67 15.93
C LYS A 96 -10.69 0.45 16.87
N ASN A 97 -11.99 0.61 17.04
CA ASN A 97 -12.54 1.67 17.89
C ASN A 97 -12.16 1.53 19.36
N ILE A 98 -12.00 0.32 19.86
CA ILE A 98 -11.49 0.07 21.23
C ILE A 98 -10.02 0.49 21.29
N ALA A 99 -9.18 -0.03 20.41
CA ALA A 99 -7.75 0.25 20.37
C ALA A 99 -7.44 1.75 20.24
N LEU A 100 -8.20 2.48 19.40
CA LEU A 100 -7.99 3.92 19.16
C LEU A 100 -8.43 4.79 20.35
N LYS A 101 -9.33 4.31 21.22
CA LYS A 101 -9.77 5.07 22.39
C LYS A 101 -8.79 5.02 23.55
N GLU A 102 -8.01 3.98 23.63
CA GLU A 102 -7.19 3.65 24.81
C GLU A 102 -5.73 4.08 24.68
N THR A 103 -5.34 4.74 23.55
CA THR A 103 -3.93 4.99 23.26
C THR A 103 -3.55 6.46 23.31
N PRO A 104 -2.96 6.95 24.43
CA PRO A 104 -2.44 8.32 24.54
C PRO A 104 -1.30 8.63 23.54
N ALA A 105 -0.61 7.61 23.03
CA ALA A 105 0.49 7.77 22.07
C ALA A 105 0.07 8.40 20.73
N PHE A 106 -1.24 8.49 20.47
CA PHE A 106 -1.80 8.99 19.20
C PHE A 106 -2.43 10.38 19.31
N ASP A 107 -2.23 11.07 20.43
CA ASP A 107 -2.76 12.41 20.58
C ASP A 107 -2.28 13.34 19.47
N GLY A 108 -3.23 14.00 18.81
CA GLY A 108 -2.98 14.92 17.70
C GLY A 108 -2.94 14.28 16.32
N ILE A 109 -3.03 12.95 16.18
CA ILE A 109 -3.13 12.29 14.88
C ILE A 109 -4.60 12.14 14.47
N ASN A 110 -4.93 12.54 13.23
CA ASN A 110 -6.27 12.31 12.68
C ASN A 110 -6.58 10.81 12.59
N LYS A 111 -7.83 10.40 12.89
CA LYS A 111 -8.23 8.98 12.90
C LYS A 111 -7.93 8.22 11.61
N GLN A 112 -8.10 8.86 10.46
CA GLN A 112 -7.80 8.22 9.17
C GLN A 112 -6.29 8.05 8.98
N ALA A 113 -5.50 9.07 9.35
CA ALA A 113 -4.05 8.98 9.32
C ALA A 113 -3.52 7.92 10.31
N LEU A 114 -4.15 7.80 11.48
CA LEU A 114 -3.78 6.79 12.46
C LEU A 114 -4.01 5.36 11.95
N GLU A 115 -5.18 5.09 11.37
CA GLU A 115 -5.46 3.76 10.80
C GLU A 115 -4.48 3.42 9.66
N ALA A 116 -4.19 4.40 8.79
CA ALA A 116 -3.22 4.29 7.73
C ALA A 116 -1.80 4.03 8.28
N LEU A 117 -1.41 4.71 9.35
CA LEU A 117 -0.13 4.51 10.03
C LEU A 117 -0.01 3.11 10.61
N LEU A 118 -1.05 2.61 11.29
CA LEU A 118 -1.07 1.25 11.83
C LEU A 118 -0.90 0.18 10.74
N GLN A 119 -1.58 0.35 9.59
CA GLN A 119 -1.36 -0.51 8.42
C GLN A 119 0.11 -0.53 8.00
N HIS A 120 0.72 0.64 7.94
CA HIS A 120 2.10 0.79 7.48
C HIS A 120 3.12 0.11 8.42
N TYR A 121 2.79 -0.05 9.70
CA TYR A 121 3.57 -0.81 10.68
C TYR A 121 3.10 -2.28 10.85
N GLY A 122 2.19 -2.77 10.01
CA GLY A 122 1.85 -4.19 9.88
C GLY A 122 0.47 -4.60 10.42
N VAL A 123 -0.25 -3.72 11.09
CA VAL A 123 -1.63 -4.01 11.54
C VAL A 123 -2.53 -4.19 10.31
N LYS A 124 -3.30 -5.27 10.26
CA LYS A 124 -4.20 -5.54 9.14
C LYS A 124 -5.39 -4.59 9.14
N THR A 125 -5.51 -3.80 8.09
CA THR A 125 -6.58 -2.79 7.94
C THR A 125 -7.23 -2.83 6.56
N THR A 126 -8.15 -1.90 6.32
CA THR A 126 -8.79 -1.69 5.02
C THR A 126 -7.96 -0.83 4.06
N TRP A 127 -6.83 -0.31 4.49
CA TRP A 127 -5.93 0.51 3.68
C TRP A 127 -4.97 -0.33 2.84
N LEU A 128 -4.51 0.24 1.74
CA LEU A 128 -3.52 -0.35 0.85
C LEU A 128 -2.34 0.62 0.68
N ASP A 129 -1.11 0.09 0.87
CA ASP A 129 0.12 0.87 0.67
C ASP A 129 0.38 1.12 -0.80
N ILE A 130 0.71 2.36 -1.13
CA ILE A 130 1.19 2.82 -2.43
C ILE A 130 2.32 3.81 -2.23
N VAL A 131 3.06 4.11 -3.28
CA VAL A 131 4.17 5.08 -3.24
C VAL A 131 4.14 5.99 -4.48
N ASP A 132 4.78 7.15 -4.39
CA ASP A 132 5.01 8.04 -5.52
C ASP A 132 6.42 7.88 -6.15
N ASN A 133 7.27 7.08 -5.52
CA ASN A 133 8.65 6.83 -5.95
C ASN A 133 8.77 5.48 -6.66
N LEU A 134 9.20 5.52 -7.93
CA LEU A 134 9.35 4.34 -8.78
C LEU A 134 10.35 3.32 -8.23
N TRP A 135 11.46 3.81 -7.68
CA TRP A 135 12.54 2.93 -7.21
C TRP A 135 12.15 2.19 -5.94
N ILE A 136 11.37 2.84 -5.07
CA ILE A 136 10.79 2.20 -3.88
C ILE A 136 9.73 1.17 -4.29
N ALA A 137 8.87 1.49 -5.26
CA ALA A 137 7.92 0.51 -5.79
C ALA A 137 8.64 -0.71 -6.38
N LEU A 138 9.71 -0.48 -7.16
CA LEU A 138 10.52 -1.55 -7.73
C LEU A 138 11.17 -2.40 -6.62
N TRP A 139 11.73 -1.77 -5.60
CA TRP A 139 12.33 -2.47 -4.46
C TRP A 139 11.32 -3.43 -3.80
N PHE A 140 10.09 -2.96 -3.51
CA PHE A 140 9.03 -3.81 -2.98
C PHE A 140 8.62 -4.96 -3.91
N GLY A 141 8.70 -4.75 -5.22
CA GLY A 141 8.45 -5.80 -6.21
C GLY A 141 9.55 -6.85 -6.30
N LEU A 142 10.75 -6.51 -5.85
CA LEU A 142 11.94 -7.36 -5.90
C LEU A 142 12.21 -8.14 -4.60
N HIS A 143 11.45 -7.90 -3.53
CA HIS A 143 11.68 -8.51 -2.22
C HIS A 143 10.45 -9.25 -1.71
N ASN A 144 10.69 -10.44 -1.16
CA ASN A 144 9.70 -11.24 -0.45
C ASN A 144 9.64 -10.82 1.02
N PHE A 145 8.44 -10.93 1.58
CA PHE A 145 8.14 -10.60 2.98
C PHE A 145 7.56 -11.85 3.64
N ASP A 146 8.41 -12.64 4.24
CA ASP A 146 8.02 -13.86 4.95
C ASP A 146 7.73 -13.54 6.41
N SER A 147 6.53 -13.87 6.86
CA SER A 147 6.07 -13.58 8.21
C SER A 147 6.06 -14.85 9.07
N ILE A 148 6.68 -14.78 10.23
CA ILE A 148 6.69 -15.84 11.24
C ILE A 148 6.13 -15.25 12.53
N THR A 149 5.07 -15.86 13.06
CA THR A 149 4.53 -15.48 14.37
C THR A 149 5.30 -16.20 15.47
N LEU A 150 6.04 -15.44 16.25
CA LEU A 150 6.74 -15.93 17.44
C LEU A 150 6.18 -15.21 18.68
N GLN A 151 5.66 -15.98 19.63
CA GLN A 151 5.01 -15.46 20.83
C GLN A 151 3.83 -14.50 20.47
N SER A 152 3.90 -13.23 20.86
CA SER A 152 2.87 -12.22 20.62
C SER A 152 3.16 -11.31 19.42
N HIS A 153 4.28 -11.52 18.71
CA HIS A 153 4.72 -10.65 17.63
C HIS A 153 4.84 -11.39 16.30
N GLU A 154 4.51 -10.69 15.22
CA GLU A 154 4.79 -11.12 13.85
C GLU A 154 6.18 -10.61 13.45
N HIS A 155 7.10 -11.53 13.20
CA HIS A 155 8.43 -11.22 12.69
C HIS A 155 8.42 -11.29 11.17
N ILE A 156 8.90 -10.24 10.52
CA ILE A 156 9.05 -10.17 9.07
C ILE A 156 10.50 -10.38 8.70
N HIS A 157 10.74 -11.42 7.92
CA HIS A 157 12.02 -11.68 7.25
C HIS A 157 11.91 -11.22 5.80
N ILE A 158 12.84 -10.37 5.37
CA ILE A 158 12.85 -9.76 4.04
C ILE A 158 14.02 -10.35 3.26
N THR A 159 13.71 -10.95 2.10
CA THR A 159 14.69 -11.56 1.20
C THR A 159 14.50 -11.07 -0.22
N GLU A 160 15.55 -11.08 -1.04
CA GLU A 160 15.40 -10.88 -2.48
C GLU A 160 14.52 -11.97 -3.10
N ALA A 161 13.68 -11.61 -4.05
CA ALA A 161 12.94 -12.57 -4.86
C ALA A 161 13.90 -13.40 -5.72
N ALA A 162 13.51 -14.64 -6.04
CA ALA A 162 14.35 -15.53 -6.85
C ALA A 162 14.62 -14.92 -8.25
N PRO A 163 15.87 -14.97 -8.77
CA PRO A 163 16.28 -14.29 -10.00
C PRO A 163 15.47 -14.68 -11.24
N GLU A 164 14.92 -15.89 -11.28
CA GLU A 164 14.09 -16.43 -12.36
C GLU A 164 12.66 -15.91 -12.35
N ASN A 165 12.25 -15.23 -11.29
CA ASN A 165 10.91 -14.66 -11.11
C ASN A 165 10.80 -13.27 -11.75
N TYR A 166 9.61 -12.68 -11.58
CA TYR A 166 9.29 -11.33 -12.03
C TYR A 166 8.80 -10.46 -10.89
N ALA A 167 9.20 -9.20 -10.92
CA ALA A 167 8.60 -8.13 -10.15
C ALA A 167 7.45 -7.50 -10.95
N TYR A 168 6.39 -7.05 -10.26
CA TYR A 168 5.27 -6.35 -10.88
C TYR A 168 5.11 -4.96 -10.26
N ILE A 169 4.98 -3.93 -11.11
CA ILE A 169 4.65 -2.58 -10.67
C ILE A 169 3.26 -2.23 -11.20
N PHE A 170 2.32 -2.10 -10.30
CA PHE A 170 0.96 -1.67 -10.59
C PHE A 170 0.91 -0.13 -10.61
N LEU A 171 0.34 0.43 -11.65
CA LEU A 171 0.08 1.86 -11.79
C LEU A 171 -1.38 2.11 -11.41
N LEU A 172 -1.62 2.86 -10.34
CA LEU A 172 -2.91 3.08 -9.71
C LEU A 172 -3.32 4.54 -9.87
N LEU A 173 -4.42 4.80 -10.56
CA LEU A 173 -5.01 6.13 -10.68
C LEU A 173 -5.91 6.41 -9.49
N ILE A 174 -5.58 7.45 -8.72
CA ILE A 174 -6.31 7.86 -7.52
C ILE A 174 -6.89 9.25 -7.72
N ASP A 175 -8.20 9.37 -7.50
CA ASP A 175 -8.98 10.59 -7.67
C ASP A 175 -8.94 11.52 -6.43
N ALA A 176 -8.37 11.07 -5.32
CA ALA A 176 -8.28 11.81 -4.07
C ALA A 176 -7.27 12.97 -4.18
N GLN A 177 -7.76 14.15 -4.56
CA GLN A 177 -6.95 15.37 -4.76
C GLN A 177 -7.37 16.52 -3.85
N GLN A 178 -8.55 16.46 -3.25
CA GLN A 178 -9.05 17.51 -2.37
C GLN A 178 -8.60 17.26 -0.95
N GLU A 179 -7.89 18.21 -0.35
CA GLU A 179 -7.46 18.13 1.04
C GLU A 179 -8.68 18.15 1.98
N LYS A 180 -8.71 17.25 2.95
CA LYS A 180 -9.82 17.13 3.88
C LYS A 180 -9.86 18.32 4.84
N GLU A 181 -11.06 18.82 5.08
CA GLU A 181 -11.31 19.88 6.06
C GLU A 181 -12.12 19.35 7.24
N GLU A 182 -11.78 19.82 8.44
CA GLU A 182 -12.53 19.60 9.66
C GLU A 182 -13.22 20.89 10.07
N LYS A 183 -14.53 20.84 10.33
CA LYS A 183 -15.28 22.00 10.81
C LYS A 183 -14.92 22.27 12.28
N ARG A 184 -14.41 23.46 12.57
CA ARG A 184 -14.17 23.97 13.91
C ARG A 184 -14.97 25.24 14.15
N LYS A 185 -15.05 25.66 15.43
CA LYS A 185 -15.79 26.88 15.82
C LYS A 185 -15.27 28.14 15.10
N ASP A 186 -13.96 28.17 14.85
CA ASP A 186 -13.25 29.31 14.24
C ASP A 186 -13.13 29.19 12.71
N GLY A 187 -13.86 28.26 12.09
CA GLY A 187 -13.85 27.98 10.66
C GLY A 187 -13.24 26.60 10.31
N PRO A 188 -13.34 26.19 9.04
CA PRO A 188 -12.80 24.91 8.58
C PRO A 188 -11.27 24.93 8.61
N ILE A 189 -10.67 23.88 9.16
CA ILE A 189 -9.22 23.67 9.17
C ILE A 189 -8.89 22.47 8.29
N LYS A 190 -7.92 22.62 7.39
CA LYS A 190 -7.38 21.54 6.57
C LYS A 190 -6.64 20.52 7.45
N ILE A 191 -6.82 19.23 7.13
CA ILE A 191 -6.11 18.14 7.78
C ILE A 191 -4.91 17.79 6.89
N PRO A 192 -3.68 18.14 7.29
CA PRO A 192 -2.51 17.92 6.45
C PRO A 192 -2.35 16.45 6.07
N GLY A 193 -2.07 16.19 4.79
CA GLY A 193 -1.80 14.85 4.29
C GLY A 193 -3.02 13.94 4.14
N VAL A 194 -4.25 14.41 4.43
CA VAL A 194 -5.47 13.62 4.23
C VAL A 194 -6.27 14.20 3.08
N TYR A 195 -6.48 13.40 2.05
CA TYR A 195 -7.15 13.80 0.81
C TYR A 195 -8.35 12.90 0.54
N TYR A 196 -9.33 13.45 -0.18
CA TYR A 196 -10.49 12.70 -0.65
C TYR A 196 -10.80 13.00 -2.12
N GLY A 197 -11.36 12.01 -2.80
CA GLY A 197 -11.91 12.08 -4.14
C GLY A 197 -13.36 11.62 -4.15
N GLU A 198 -13.88 11.29 -5.30
CA GLU A 198 -15.20 10.70 -5.46
C GLU A 198 -15.22 9.24 -4.98
N SER A 199 -14.23 8.44 -5.39
CA SER A 199 -14.16 7.01 -5.14
C SER A 199 -13.17 6.59 -4.04
N SER A 200 -12.25 7.47 -3.64
CA SER A 200 -11.14 7.11 -2.75
C SER A 200 -10.83 8.13 -1.66
N TYR A 201 -10.17 7.64 -0.61
CA TYR A 201 -9.37 8.44 0.33
C TYR A 201 -7.89 8.16 0.08
N LEU A 202 -7.06 9.19 0.29
CA LEU A 202 -5.60 9.09 0.27
C LEU A 202 -5.03 9.73 1.54
N VAL A 203 -4.08 9.06 2.17
CA VAL A 203 -3.28 9.61 3.26
C VAL A 203 -1.81 9.63 2.83
N ASP A 204 -1.20 10.81 2.80
CA ASP A 204 0.25 10.99 2.71
C ASP A 204 0.81 11.00 4.14
N LEU A 205 1.32 9.86 4.59
CA LEU A 205 1.82 9.72 5.96
C LEU A 205 2.99 10.65 6.26
N ARG A 206 3.77 11.08 5.26
CA ARG A 206 4.88 12.03 5.43
C ARG A 206 4.41 13.41 5.88
N LYS A 207 3.12 13.75 5.64
CA LYS A 207 2.50 15.01 6.03
C LYS A 207 1.51 14.86 7.19
N ALA A 208 0.93 13.66 7.32
CA ALA A 208 -0.15 13.41 8.25
C ALA A 208 0.32 13.02 9.66
N VAL A 209 1.58 12.56 9.80
CA VAL A 209 2.15 12.15 11.09
C VAL A 209 3.49 12.81 11.35
N GLN A 210 3.92 12.81 12.61
CA GLN A 210 5.17 13.43 13.03
C GLN A 210 6.37 12.65 12.46
N SER A 211 7.49 13.36 12.24
CA SER A 211 8.71 12.85 11.61
C SER A 211 9.44 11.78 12.43
N PHE A 212 9.13 11.60 13.70
CA PHE A 212 9.69 10.51 14.50
C PHE A 212 9.10 9.12 14.16
N TYR A 213 8.02 9.05 13.37
CA TYR A 213 7.61 7.87 12.62
C TYR A 213 8.43 7.81 11.33
N LEU A 214 9.63 7.24 11.40
CA LEU A 214 10.62 7.38 10.34
C LEU A 214 10.31 6.51 9.11
N ARG A 215 9.73 5.32 9.30
CA ARG A 215 9.41 4.38 8.20
C ARG A 215 8.54 5.01 7.11
N PRO A 216 7.45 5.74 7.39
CA PRO A 216 6.68 6.45 6.36
C PRO A 216 7.51 7.39 5.48
N HIS A 217 8.47 8.10 6.05
CA HIS A 217 9.34 9.00 5.31
C HIS A 217 10.34 8.23 4.44
N ALA A 218 10.96 7.18 4.99
CA ALA A 218 11.92 6.33 4.28
C ALA A 218 11.30 5.62 3.07
N GLN A 219 10.04 5.17 3.20
CA GLN A 219 9.33 4.42 2.17
C GLN A 219 8.46 5.29 1.26
N HIS A 220 8.45 6.62 1.38
CA HIS A 220 7.54 7.51 0.66
C HIS A 220 6.07 7.08 0.77
N ALA A 221 5.65 6.72 1.98
CA ALA A 221 4.40 6.02 2.22
C ALA A 221 3.16 6.87 1.98
N LEU A 222 2.34 6.39 1.08
CA LEU A 222 0.97 6.84 0.85
C LEU A 222 0.03 5.65 1.04
N MET A 223 -1.15 5.94 1.54
CA MET A 223 -2.15 4.92 1.84
C MET A 223 -3.45 5.27 1.15
N ILE A 224 -4.09 4.29 0.51
CA ILE A 224 -5.40 4.48 -0.13
C ILE A 224 -6.48 3.62 0.51
N GLN A 225 -7.72 4.12 0.49
CA GLN A 225 -8.90 3.38 0.91
C GLN A 225 -10.06 3.66 -0.06
N LYS A 226 -10.75 2.60 -0.52
CA LYS A 226 -11.99 2.73 -1.31
C LYS A 226 -13.12 3.23 -0.41
N LYS A 227 -13.89 4.21 -0.89
CA LYS A 227 -15.05 4.72 -0.15
C LYS A 227 -16.17 3.70 -0.02
N GLN A 228 -16.34 2.82 -0.98
CA GLN A 228 -17.36 1.77 -0.97
C GLN A 228 -17.29 0.89 0.27
N ILE A 229 -16.08 0.62 0.79
CA ILE A 229 -15.89 -0.16 2.03
C ILE A 229 -16.62 0.50 3.22
N LEU A 230 -16.72 1.82 3.24
CA LEU A 230 -17.33 2.58 4.33
C LEU A 230 -18.83 2.88 4.11
N THR A 231 -19.34 2.72 2.91
CA THR A 231 -20.67 3.21 2.50
C THR A 231 -21.61 2.12 2.03
N ARG A 232 -21.10 0.95 1.69
CA ARG A 232 -21.91 -0.19 1.21
C ARG A 232 -22.11 -1.24 2.30
N GLU A 233 -23.33 -1.81 2.31
CA GLU A 233 -23.73 -2.93 3.15
C GLU A 233 -24.82 -3.72 2.40
N PRO A 234 -24.68 -5.01 2.14
CA PRO A 234 -23.49 -5.84 2.44
C PRO A 234 -22.29 -5.54 1.51
N LEU A 235 -21.08 -5.84 1.98
CA LEU A 235 -19.87 -5.74 1.18
C LEU A 235 -19.69 -6.92 0.25
N GLU A 236 -19.41 -6.64 -1.01
CA GLU A 236 -19.08 -7.60 -2.04
C GLU A 236 -17.57 -7.58 -2.37
N GLN A 237 -17.11 -8.57 -3.13
CA GLN A 237 -15.72 -8.64 -3.55
C GLN A 237 -15.30 -7.39 -4.35
N ALA A 238 -16.16 -6.84 -5.19
CA ALA A 238 -15.89 -5.63 -5.96
C ALA A 238 -15.63 -4.41 -5.06
N ASP A 239 -16.27 -4.33 -3.90
CA ASP A 239 -16.13 -3.20 -2.99
C ASP A 239 -14.77 -3.20 -2.29
N ILE A 240 -14.18 -4.38 -2.07
CA ILE A 240 -12.91 -4.56 -1.38
C ILE A 240 -11.72 -4.76 -2.31
N ASP A 241 -11.92 -4.95 -3.62
CA ASP A 241 -10.87 -5.12 -4.60
C ASP A 241 -10.47 -3.77 -5.20
N TYR A 242 -9.22 -3.37 -4.99
CA TYR A 242 -8.66 -2.11 -5.48
C TYR A 242 -8.15 -2.19 -6.93
N SER A 243 -8.36 -3.32 -7.62
CA SER A 243 -8.00 -3.49 -9.03
C SER A 243 -8.67 -2.45 -9.94
N ASP A 244 -9.81 -1.89 -9.54
CA ASP A 244 -10.48 -0.81 -10.27
C ASP A 244 -9.58 0.40 -10.52
N PHE A 245 -8.64 0.67 -9.63
CA PHE A 245 -7.69 1.79 -9.78
C PHE A 245 -6.55 1.49 -10.76
N ILE A 246 -6.31 0.23 -11.16
CA ILE A 246 -5.18 -0.13 -12.01
C ILE A 246 -5.39 0.45 -13.42
N VAL A 247 -4.37 1.13 -13.95
CA VAL A 247 -4.37 1.67 -15.32
C VAL A 247 -3.31 1.02 -16.22
N GLY A 248 -2.36 0.30 -15.65
CA GLY A 248 -1.32 -0.46 -16.35
C GLY A 248 -0.44 -1.22 -15.38
N ILE A 249 0.26 -2.23 -15.87
CA ILE A 249 1.15 -3.08 -15.07
C ILE A 249 2.46 -3.27 -15.82
N ALA A 250 3.59 -3.00 -15.14
CA ALA A 250 4.90 -3.38 -15.61
C ALA A 250 5.31 -4.72 -15.00
N LYS A 251 5.81 -5.64 -15.82
CA LYS A 251 6.44 -6.92 -15.45
C LYS A 251 7.93 -6.80 -15.74
N ILE A 252 8.78 -7.07 -14.75
CA ILE A 252 10.22 -6.84 -14.82
C ILE A 252 10.93 -8.10 -14.33
N PRO A 253 11.91 -8.66 -15.07
CA PRO A 253 12.71 -9.77 -14.56
C PRO A 253 13.44 -9.36 -13.27
N VAL A 254 13.39 -10.19 -12.23
CA VAL A 254 13.98 -9.87 -10.92
C VAL A 254 15.47 -9.58 -11.04
N SER A 255 16.22 -10.41 -11.77
CA SER A 255 17.66 -10.19 -12.00
C SER A 255 17.96 -8.80 -12.57
N THR A 256 17.19 -8.39 -13.59
CA THR A 256 17.30 -7.08 -14.22
C THR A 256 16.93 -5.94 -13.26
N GLY A 257 15.84 -6.10 -12.52
CA GLY A 257 15.39 -5.10 -11.56
C GLY A 257 16.39 -4.88 -10.41
N LEU A 258 16.99 -5.95 -9.90
CA LEU A 258 18.03 -5.88 -8.85
C LEU A 258 19.28 -5.12 -9.35
N ASP A 259 19.68 -5.31 -10.61
CA ASP A 259 20.80 -4.56 -11.19
C ASP A 259 20.47 -3.06 -11.30
N TRP A 260 19.20 -2.70 -11.63
CA TRP A 260 18.78 -1.29 -11.73
C TRP A 260 18.79 -0.55 -10.38
N ILE A 261 18.47 -1.22 -9.27
CA ILE A 261 18.50 -0.59 -7.93
C ILE A 261 19.87 -0.71 -7.25
N GLY A 262 20.87 -1.30 -7.92
CA GLY A 262 22.25 -1.38 -7.42
C GLY A 262 22.45 -2.31 -6.24
N ARG A 263 21.71 -3.43 -6.17
CA ARG A 263 21.88 -4.54 -5.21
C ARG A 263 22.29 -4.08 -3.81
N ASN A 264 21.35 -3.55 -3.02
CA ASN A 264 21.57 -3.09 -1.63
C ASN A 264 22.44 -1.82 -1.45
N GLY A 265 22.65 -1.02 -2.50
CA GLY A 265 23.34 0.24 -2.39
C GLY A 265 22.53 1.27 -1.58
N LEU A 266 21.74 2.10 -2.28
CA LEU A 266 20.94 3.18 -1.66
C LEU A 266 19.64 2.70 -1.02
N LEU A 267 19.04 1.62 -1.53
CA LEU A 267 17.76 1.07 -1.07
C LEU A 267 17.98 -0.28 -0.35
N SER A 268 18.63 -0.23 0.80
CA SER A 268 18.79 -1.41 1.67
C SER A 268 17.56 -1.65 2.54
N ILE A 269 17.43 -2.85 3.10
CA ILE A 269 16.39 -3.17 4.09
C ILE A 269 16.42 -2.15 5.23
N GLN A 270 17.60 -1.85 5.78
CA GLN A 270 17.75 -0.93 6.92
C GLN A 270 17.38 0.52 6.56
N SER A 271 17.60 0.95 5.31
CA SER A 271 17.21 2.30 4.87
C SER A 271 15.68 2.44 4.74
N LEU A 272 14.99 1.39 4.28
CA LEU A 272 13.54 1.41 4.10
C LEU A 272 12.76 0.98 5.36
N PHE A 273 13.37 0.15 6.20
CA PHE A 273 12.80 -0.29 7.48
C PHE A 273 13.73 0.14 8.63
N PRO A 274 13.76 1.42 8.99
CA PRO A 274 14.62 1.91 10.05
C PRO A 274 14.39 1.16 11.35
N PRO A 275 15.46 0.72 12.05
CA PRO A 275 15.32 0.04 13.32
C PRO A 275 14.79 0.98 14.41
N THR A 276 14.23 0.40 15.48
CA THR A 276 13.60 1.11 16.59
C THR A 276 14.51 2.15 17.28
N TYR A 277 15.81 2.00 17.13
CA TYR A 277 16.79 2.99 17.63
C TYR A 277 16.63 4.35 16.93
N TYR A 278 16.34 4.35 15.63
CA TYR A 278 16.14 5.57 14.84
C TYR A 278 14.66 5.91 14.66
N ASP A 279 13.79 4.92 14.51
CA ASP A 279 12.33 5.10 14.39
C ASP A 279 11.68 5.06 15.78
N HIS A 280 11.63 6.22 16.42
CA HIS A 280 11.05 6.36 17.75
C HIS A 280 9.53 6.11 17.76
N GLY A 281 8.85 6.39 16.65
CA GLY A 281 7.44 6.05 16.49
C GLY A 281 7.21 4.54 16.50
N TYR A 282 8.04 3.82 15.75
CA TYR A 282 8.03 2.35 15.73
C TYR A 282 8.27 1.76 17.13
N ARG A 283 9.27 2.27 17.85
CA ARG A 283 9.53 1.84 19.23
C ARG A 283 8.32 2.05 20.14
N ARG A 284 7.66 3.22 20.10
CA ARG A 284 6.44 3.50 20.88
C ARG A 284 5.31 2.57 20.53
N LEU A 285 5.11 2.26 19.25
CA LEU A 285 4.09 1.31 18.83
C LEU A 285 4.36 -0.09 19.38
N LEU A 286 5.60 -0.57 19.34
CA LEU A 286 5.98 -1.86 19.90
C LEU A 286 5.78 -1.91 21.42
N GLU A 287 6.20 -0.88 22.16
CA GLU A 287 6.02 -0.79 23.60
C GLU A 287 4.54 -0.83 23.99
N TYR A 288 3.69 -0.11 23.26
CA TYR A 288 2.25 -0.09 23.50
C TYR A 288 1.59 -1.46 23.22
N TYR A 289 1.86 -2.04 22.06
CA TYR A 289 1.23 -3.31 21.65
C TYR A 289 1.87 -4.55 22.26
N SER A 290 3.03 -4.46 22.90
CA SER A 290 3.64 -5.56 23.65
C SER A 290 3.08 -5.72 25.06
N VAL A 291 2.51 -4.65 25.64
CA VAL A 291 1.96 -4.67 27.02
C VAL A 291 0.57 -5.30 27.07
N ASP A 292 -0.22 -5.21 26.00
CA ASP A 292 -1.52 -5.88 25.90
C ASP A 292 -1.69 -6.60 24.56
N PRO A 293 -1.24 -7.87 24.48
CA PRO A 293 -1.42 -8.69 23.28
C PRO A 293 -2.91 -8.96 22.97
N THR A 294 -3.84 -8.63 23.86
CA THR A 294 -5.27 -8.79 23.63
C THR A 294 -5.91 -7.58 22.97
N ALA A 295 -5.26 -6.42 22.95
CA ALA A 295 -5.80 -5.17 22.41
C ALA A 295 -6.10 -5.23 20.90
N ILE A 296 -5.28 -5.98 20.10
CA ILE A 296 -5.56 -6.24 18.68
C ILE A 296 -5.24 -7.71 18.31
N PRO A 297 -5.80 -8.72 18.98
CA PRO A 297 -5.31 -10.10 18.83
C PRO A 297 -5.68 -10.80 17.53
N THR A 298 -6.56 -10.26 16.69
CA THR A 298 -7.12 -11.03 15.57
C THR A 298 -6.75 -10.51 14.18
N TYR A 299 -6.15 -9.33 14.09
CA TYR A 299 -5.87 -8.69 12.78
C TYR A 299 -4.41 -8.31 12.57
N GLY A 300 -3.50 -8.85 13.34
CA GLY A 300 -2.07 -8.62 13.24
C GLY A 300 -1.54 -7.73 14.36
N SER A 301 -0.31 -7.95 14.72
CA SER A 301 0.49 -7.14 15.65
C SER A 301 1.37 -6.17 14.86
N ILE A 302 1.97 -5.20 15.56
CA ILE A 302 3.04 -4.40 14.98
C ILE A 302 4.18 -5.35 14.60
N GLN A 303 4.61 -5.29 13.35
CA GLN A 303 5.59 -6.23 12.79
C GLN A 303 7.01 -5.90 13.23
N LEU A 304 7.74 -6.91 13.71
CA LEU A 304 9.17 -6.84 13.96
C LEU A 304 9.94 -7.23 12.70
N ILE A 305 10.89 -6.38 12.29
CA ILE A 305 11.72 -6.62 11.11
C ILE A 305 13.00 -7.33 11.54
N SER A 306 13.30 -8.47 10.91
CA SER A 306 14.58 -9.16 11.04
C SER A 306 15.54 -8.62 9.97
N TYR A 307 16.75 -8.24 10.40
CA TYR A 307 17.81 -7.66 9.55
C TYR A 307 18.86 -8.70 9.22
#